data_b96df7dd1badb2c42d736a0dbb60c9c1
#
_entry.id   b96df7dd1badb2c42d736a0dbb60c9c1
#
_cell.length_a   1.000
_cell.length_b   1.000
_cell.length_c   1.000
_cell.angle_alpha   90.00
_cell.angle_beta   90.00
_cell.angle_gamma   90.00
#
_symmetry.space_group_name_H-M   'P 1'
#
loop_
_entity.id
_entity.type
_entity.pdbx_description
1 polymer ?
#
loop_
_entity_poly.entity_id
_entity_poly.type
_entity_poly.pdbx_seq_one_letter_code
_entity_poly.pdbx_strand_id
1 'polypeptide(L)'
;MAIFIKYEFWRNYIDVLHRKGIPVYSVSSIFSPGQIFFQWYGRRYARCLRRITHFFVQNRLSVKLLARIGVTDNVTVTGDTRFDRVIDIRRAARPLPLVERFAQGHTVLVAGSTWAPDEEILLDYVNRREDLRLVIAPHVVSAGHLKEIESRITRRCVRYSEATEETVGDYDVLIVDSYGLLSSIYRYGSVAYVGGGFGVGIHNV
;
A
#
# COMPACT_ATOMS: atom_id res chain seq x y z
N MET A 1 -13.54 -14.97 -23.28
CA MET A 1 -13.66 -13.71 -22.49
C MET A 1 -12.26 -13.22 -22.16
N ALA A 2 -12.05 -11.90 -22.14
CA ALA A 2 -10.78 -11.27 -21.72
C ALA A 2 -11.05 -10.30 -20.56
N ILE A 3 -10.16 -10.26 -19.58
CA ILE A 3 -10.26 -9.38 -18.41
C ILE A 3 -8.99 -8.55 -18.34
N PHE A 4 -9.16 -7.23 -18.35
CA PHE A 4 -8.09 -6.26 -18.13
C PHE A 4 -8.21 -5.66 -16.72
N ILE A 5 -7.08 -5.48 -16.05
CA ILE A 5 -7.04 -4.99 -14.65
C ILE A 5 -6.46 -3.58 -14.63
N LYS A 6 -7.14 -2.65 -13.94
CA LYS A 6 -6.72 -1.26 -13.71
C LYS A 6 -6.50 -0.43 -15.00
N TYR A 7 -5.23 -0.21 -15.38
CA TYR A 7 -4.84 0.77 -16.41
C TYR A 7 -4.51 0.13 -17.77
N GLU A 8 -4.72 -1.18 -17.90
CA GLU A 8 -4.30 -1.96 -19.06
C GLU A 8 -5.29 -1.83 -20.22
N PHE A 9 -5.21 -0.70 -20.95
CA PHE A 9 -6.08 -0.44 -22.12
C PHE A 9 -5.29 -0.56 -23.42
N TRP A 10 -4.92 -1.77 -23.76
CA TRP A 10 -4.10 -2.10 -24.92
C TRP A 10 -4.97 -2.11 -26.18
N ARG A 11 -4.97 -0.98 -26.89
CA ARG A 11 -5.85 -0.72 -28.02
C ARG A 11 -5.88 -1.87 -29.03
N ASN A 12 -4.71 -2.33 -29.48
CA ASN A 12 -4.64 -3.36 -30.52
C ASN A 12 -5.26 -4.69 -30.07
N TYR A 13 -5.06 -5.06 -28.80
CA TYR A 13 -5.67 -6.26 -28.22
C TYR A 13 -7.20 -6.09 -28.15
N ILE A 14 -7.68 -4.98 -27.63
CA ILE A 14 -9.14 -4.71 -27.53
C ILE A 14 -9.77 -4.70 -28.91
N ASP A 15 -9.11 -4.11 -29.92
CA ASP A 15 -9.59 -4.07 -31.29
C ASP A 15 -9.67 -5.48 -31.93
N VAL A 16 -8.70 -6.34 -31.66
CA VAL A 16 -8.69 -7.74 -32.15
C VAL A 16 -9.75 -8.58 -31.44
N LEU A 17 -9.86 -8.46 -30.13
CA LEU A 17 -10.86 -9.19 -29.33
C LEU A 17 -12.28 -8.81 -29.78
N HIS A 18 -12.54 -7.52 -29.95
CA HIS A 18 -13.82 -7.04 -30.43
C HIS A 18 -14.18 -7.59 -31.81
N ARG A 19 -13.25 -7.61 -32.79
CA ARG A 19 -13.47 -8.19 -34.11
C ARG A 19 -13.77 -9.69 -34.09
N LYS A 20 -13.22 -10.39 -33.07
CA LYS A 20 -13.46 -11.82 -32.85
C LYS A 20 -14.74 -12.11 -32.04
N GLY A 21 -15.51 -11.09 -31.65
CA GLY A 21 -16.69 -11.25 -30.81
C GLY A 21 -16.39 -11.70 -29.37
N ILE A 22 -15.13 -11.54 -28.92
CA ILE A 22 -14.72 -11.94 -27.58
C ILE A 22 -15.06 -10.82 -26.59
N PRO A 23 -15.90 -11.06 -25.58
CA PRO A 23 -16.25 -10.05 -24.59
C PRO A 23 -15.02 -9.64 -23.75
N VAL A 24 -14.88 -8.32 -23.54
CA VAL A 24 -13.79 -7.69 -22.81
C VAL A 24 -14.34 -6.99 -21.58
N TYR A 25 -13.80 -7.29 -20.42
CA TYR A 25 -14.15 -6.67 -19.15
C TYR A 25 -12.94 -5.89 -18.60
N SER A 26 -13.19 -4.72 -18.04
CA SER A 26 -12.19 -3.94 -17.34
C SER A 26 -12.53 -3.88 -15.85
N VAL A 27 -11.63 -4.36 -14.99
CA VAL A 27 -11.88 -4.52 -13.54
C VAL A 27 -10.97 -3.62 -12.74
N SER A 28 -11.52 -3.03 -11.67
CA SER A 28 -10.81 -2.11 -10.77
C SER A 28 -10.16 -0.94 -11.51
N SER A 29 -10.81 -0.44 -12.56
CA SER A 29 -10.29 0.65 -13.37
C SER A 29 -10.51 1.99 -12.69
N ILE A 30 -9.54 2.88 -12.83
CA ILE A 30 -9.67 4.27 -12.40
C ILE A 30 -9.25 5.19 -13.54
N PHE A 31 -10.01 6.26 -13.72
CA PHE A 31 -9.77 7.24 -14.76
C PHE A 31 -9.50 8.62 -14.17
N SER A 32 -8.62 9.38 -14.83
CA SER A 32 -8.32 10.77 -14.49
C SER A 32 -8.49 11.68 -15.70
N PRO A 33 -8.81 12.98 -15.51
CA PRO A 33 -9.06 13.91 -16.61
C PRO A 33 -7.86 14.09 -17.55
N GLY A 34 -6.63 13.95 -17.07
CA GLY A 34 -5.41 14.10 -17.84
C GLY A 34 -5.09 12.94 -18.79
N GLN A 35 -5.78 11.82 -18.67
CA GLN A 35 -5.51 10.67 -19.56
C GLN A 35 -5.90 10.96 -21.00
N ILE A 36 -5.12 10.37 -21.92
CA ILE A 36 -5.25 10.57 -23.38
C ILE A 36 -6.67 10.34 -23.90
N PHE A 37 -7.43 9.46 -23.30
CA PHE A 37 -8.80 9.10 -23.71
C PHE A 37 -9.77 10.27 -23.64
N PHE A 38 -9.52 11.26 -22.77
CA PHE A 38 -10.39 12.41 -22.52
C PHE A 38 -9.89 13.70 -23.15
N GLN A 39 -8.74 13.63 -23.86
CA GLN A 39 -8.16 14.76 -24.55
C GLN A 39 -8.71 14.89 -25.97
N TRP A 40 -8.74 16.12 -26.51
CA TRP A 40 -9.26 16.39 -27.85
C TRP A 40 -8.53 15.61 -28.96
N TYR A 41 -7.22 15.35 -28.78
CA TYR A 41 -6.40 14.56 -29.70
C TYR A 41 -6.50 13.04 -29.46
N GLY A 42 -7.07 12.63 -28.35
CA GLY A 42 -7.18 11.22 -27.92
C GLY A 42 -8.38 10.45 -28.47
N ARG A 43 -9.19 11.03 -29.36
CA ARG A 43 -10.44 10.43 -29.89
C ARG A 43 -10.26 9.01 -30.45
N ARG A 44 -9.12 8.72 -31.08
CA ARG A 44 -8.80 7.37 -31.58
C ARG A 44 -8.62 6.35 -30.47
N TYR A 45 -8.01 6.77 -29.34
CA TYR A 45 -7.83 5.93 -28.15
C TYR A 45 -9.15 5.77 -27.39
N ALA A 46 -9.95 6.82 -27.27
CA ALA A 46 -11.28 6.74 -26.66
C ALA A 46 -12.19 5.75 -27.38
N ARG A 47 -12.03 5.56 -28.70
CA ARG A 47 -12.81 4.60 -29.47
C ARG A 47 -12.61 3.15 -29.02
N CYS A 48 -11.39 2.77 -28.56
CA CYS A 48 -11.17 1.41 -28.08
C CYS A 48 -11.92 1.12 -26.77
N LEU A 49 -12.06 2.13 -25.89
CA LEU A 49 -12.83 1.98 -24.65
C LEU A 49 -14.30 1.68 -24.91
N ARG A 50 -14.90 2.23 -25.98
CA ARG A 50 -16.31 1.93 -26.34
C ARG A 50 -16.53 0.49 -26.79
N ARG A 51 -15.46 -0.29 -27.03
CA ARG A 51 -15.50 -1.71 -27.43
C ARG A 51 -15.43 -2.65 -26.24
N ILE A 52 -15.22 -2.11 -25.05
CA ILE A 52 -15.21 -2.89 -23.81
C ILE A 52 -16.66 -3.22 -23.42
N THR A 53 -16.89 -4.48 -23.14
CA THR A 53 -18.20 -5.01 -22.82
C THR A 53 -18.74 -4.43 -21.52
N HIS A 54 -17.91 -4.34 -20.49
CA HIS A 54 -18.30 -3.73 -19.21
C HIS A 54 -17.08 -3.22 -18.42
N PHE A 55 -17.27 -2.12 -17.71
CA PHE A 55 -16.30 -1.53 -16.80
C PHE A 55 -16.76 -1.67 -15.36
N PHE A 56 -15.88 -2.19 -14.52
CA PHE A 56 -15.98 -2.15 -13.07
C PHE A 56 -14.97 -1.12 -12.55
N VAL A 57 -15.45 0.08 -12.22
CA VAL A 57 -14.60 1.22 -11.91
C VAL A 57 -14.51 1.48 -10.39
N GLN A 58 -13.42 2.13 -9.97
CA GLN A 58 -13.18 2.39 -8.56
C GLN A 58 -14.03 3.52 -7.99
N ASN A 59 -14.45 4.51 -8.81
CA ASN A 59 -15.12 5.70 -8.30
C ASN A 59 -16.09 6.34 -9.30
N ARG A 60 -16.94 7.24 -8.79
CA ARG A 60 -17.92 7.99 -9.59
C ARG A 60 -17.30 8.98 -10.57
N LEU A 61 -16.06 9.48 -10.31
CA LEU A 61 -15.36 10.34 -11.27
C LEU A 61 -15.08 9.57 -12.55
N SER A 62 -14.65 8.33 -12.44
CA SER A 62 -14.41 7.45 -13.60
C SER A 62 -15.68 7.26 -14.44
N VAL A 63 -16.85 7.10 -13.81
CA VAL A 63 -18.14 7.03 -14.53
C VAL A 63 -18.39 8.33 -15.32
N LYS A 64 -18.21 9.49 -14.69
CA LYS A 64 -18.39 10.79 -15.35
C LYS A 64 -17.45 10.98 -16.53
N LEU A 65 -16.19 10.54 -16.41
CA LEU A 65 -15.21 10.64 -17.48
C LEU A 65 -15.54 9.70 -18.65
N LEU A 66 -15.93 8.47 -18.37
CA LEU A 66 -16.37 7.50 -19.39
C LEU A 66 -17.61 8.00 -20.13
N ALA A 67 -18.58 8.60 -19.44
CA ALA A 67 -19.76 9.19 -20.06
C ALA A 67 -19.41 10.31 -21.06
N ARG A 68 -18.35 11.11 -20.82
CA ARG A 68 -17.87 12.16 -21.75
C ARG A 68 -17.44 11.60 -23.12
N ILE A 69 -17.05 10.35 -23.16
CA ILE A 69 -16.65 9.66 -24.40
C ILE A 69 -17.71 8.67 -24.90
N GLY A 70 -18.94 8.74 -24.38
CA GLY A 70 -20.10 7.94 -24.81
C GLY A 70 -20.11 6.51 -24.29
N VAL A 71 -19.55 6.27 -23.11
CA VAL A 71 -19.64 5.00 -22.37
C VAL A 71 -20.49 5.26 -21.13
N THR A 72 -21.77 4.83 -21.16
CA THR A 72 -22.80 5.17 -20.16
C THR A 72 -23.43 3.97 -19.48
N ASP A 73 -23.83 2.95 -20.27
CA ASP A 73 -24.72 1.88 -19.80
C ASP A 73 -23.98 0.65 -19.27
N ASN A 74 -22.70 0.56 -19.56
CA ASN A 74 -21.85 -0.58 -19.25
C ASN A 74 -20.75 -0.24 -18.22
N VAL A 75 -21.10 0.57 -17.20
CA VAL A 75 -20.19 1.00 -16.16
C VAL A 75 -20.79 0.79 -14.77
N THR A 76 -20.10 0.06 -13.90
CA THR A 76 -20.50 -0.15 -12.51
C THR A 76 -19.38 0.31 -11.57
N VAL A 77 -19.74 1.02 -10.50
CA VAL A 77 -18.78 1.39 -9.44
C VAL A 77 -18.67 0.22 -8.45
N THR A 78 -17.50 -0.36 -8.34
CA THR A 78 -17.22 -1.50 -7.44
C THR A 78 -16.20 -1.18 -6.34
N GLY A 79 -15.55 -0.01 -6.40
CA GLY A 79 -14.45 0.32 -5.48
C GLY A 79 -13.09 -0.22 -5.95
N ASP A 80 -12.09 -0.07 -5.08
CA ASP A 80 -10.74 -0.57 -5.33
C ASP A 80 -10.55 -1.93 -4.64
N THR A 81 -10.32 -2.97 -5.43
CA THR A 81 -10.12 -4.35 -4.95
C THR A 81 -8.91 -4.53 -4.02
N ARG A 82 -8.03 -3.52 -3.94
CA ARG A 82 -6.95 -3.55 -2.94
C ARG A 82 -7.49 -3.47 -1.51
N PHE A 83 -8.60 -2.77 -1.30
CA PHE A 83 -9.23 -2.69 0.03
C PHE A 83 -9.81 -4.04 0.48
N ASP A 84 -10.34 -4.83 -0.44
CA ASP A 84 -10.83 -6.18 -0.12
C ASP A 84 -9.67 -7.04 0.41
N ARG A 85 -8.51 -6.97 -0.25
CA ARG A 85 -7.31 -7.67 0.20
C ARG A 85 -6.83 -7.19 1.59
N VAL A 86 -6.87 -5.88 1.84
CA VAL A 86 -6.51 -5.33 3.16
C VAL A 86 -7.46 -5.84 4.25
N ILE A 87 -8.77 -5.91 3.95
CA ILE A 87 -9.77 -6.47 4.87
C ILE A 87 -9.48 -7.94 5.16
N ASP A 88 -9.16 -8.73 4.13
CA ASP A 88 -8.84 -10.15 4.29
C ASP A 88 -7.54 -10.37 5.09
N ILE A 89 -6.49 -9.58 4.83
CA ILE A 89 -5.25 -9.58 5.61
C ILE A 89 -5.55 -9.26 7.08
N ARG A 90 -6.38 -8.23 7.33
CA ARG A 90 -6.77 -7.85 8.69
C ARG A 90 -7.54 -8.97 9.41
N ARG A 91 -8.43 -9.67 8.71
CA ARG A 91 -9.20 -10.81 9.26
C ARG A 91 -8.32 -12.00 9.55
N ALA A 92 -7.33 -12.25 8.70
CA ALA A 92 -6.37 -13.36 8.83
C ALA A 92 -5.19 -13.03 9.75
N ALA A 93 -5.04 -11.77 10.18
CA ALA A 93 -3.93 -11.32 11.01
C ALA A 93 -3.90 -12.07 12.34
N ARG A 94 -2.77 -12.74 12.62
CA ARG A 94 -2.55 -13.45 13.89
C ARG A 94 -2.26 -12.44 15.00
N PRO A 95 -2.71 -12.71 16.24
CA PRO A 95 -2.24 -11.96 17.39
C PRO A 95 -0.72 -12.04 17.50
N LEU A 96 -0.11 -10.94 17.89
CA LEU A 96 1.33 -10.85 18.18
C LEU A 96 1.50 -10.39 19.63
N PRO A 97 1.48 -11.30 20.59
CA PRO A 97 1.48 -10.97 22.03
C PRO A 97 2.66 -10.09 22.43
N LEU A 98 3.83 -10.34 21.86
CA LEU A 98 5.04 -9.52 22.08
C LEU A 98 4.82 -8.06 21.67
N VAL A 99 4.24 -7.81 20.50
CA VAL A 99 3.96 -6.43 20.02
C VAL A 99 2.83 -5.80 20.83
N GLU A 100 1.82 -6.59 21.20
CA GLU A 100 0.73 -6.13 22.06
C GLU A 100 1.27 -5.66 23.42
N ARG A 101 2.14 -6.45 24.04
CA ARG A 101 2.81 -6.10 25.29
C ARG A 101 3.66 -4.86 25.17
N PHE A 102 4.42 -4.73 24.07
CA PHE A 102 5.20 -3.53 23.77
C PHE A 102 4.34 -2.27 23.66
N ALA A 103 3.16 -2.39 23.02
CA ALA A 103 2.27 -1.26 22.77
C ALA A 103 1.42 -0.86 23.99
N GLN A 104 1.29 -1.73 24.98
CA GLN A 104 0.34 -1.56 26.08
C GLN A 104 0.58 -0.28 26.88
N GLY A 105 -0.44 0.61 26.90
CA GLY A 105 -0.39 1.86 27.68
C GLY A 105 0.43 2.99 27.05
N HIS A 106 0.92 2.82 25.82
CA HIS A 106 1.78 3.79 25.15
C HIS A 106 1.22 4.23 23.79
N THR A 107 1.59 5.43 23.37
CA THR A 107 1.45 5.87 21.98
C THR A 107 2.54 5.22 21.15
N VAL A 108 2.16 4.46 20.12
CA VAL A 108 3.11 3.71 19.28
C VAL A 108 3.08 4.23 17.86
N LEU A 109 4.25 4.60 17.34
CA LEU A 109 4.49 4.83 15.92
C LEU A 109 4.97 3.51 15.30
N VAL A 110 4.24 3.01 14.31
CA VAL A 110 4.67 1.87 13.49
C VAL A 110 5.21 2.37 12.18
N ALA A 111 6.50 2.24 11.95
CA ALA A 111 7.18 2.63 10.73
C ALA A 111 7.54 1.39 9.92
N GLY A 112 6.84 1.17 8.81
CA GLY A 112 7.02 0.00 7.96
C GLY A 112 7.66 0.30 6.62
N SER A 113 8.41 -0.67 6.09
CA SER A 113 9.11 -0.59 4.81
C SER A 113 10.02 0.64 4.71
N THR A 114 10.72 0.96 5.80
CA THR A 114 11.59 2.12 5.88
C THR A 114 12.88 1.91 5.10
N TRP A 115 13.42 3.01 4.58
CA TRP A 115 14.72 3.11 3.93
C TRP A 115 15.59 4.10 4.68
N ALA A 116 16.89 4.10 4.45
CA ALA A 116 17.83 4.95 5.18
C ALA A 116 17.41 6.44 5.30
N PRO A 117 16.87 7.12 4.26
CA PRO A 117 16.37 8.49 4.42
C PRO A 117 15.14 8.62 5.34
N ASP A 118 14.25 7.61 5.34
CA ASP A 118 13.09 7.58 6.26
C ASP A 118 13.58 7.40 7.70
N GLU A 119 14.52 6.48 7.90
CA GLU A 119 15.07 6.11 9.18
C GLU A 119 15.81 7.27 9.83
N GLU A 120 16.54 8.06 9.05
CA GLU A 120 17.22 9.25 9.52
C GLU A 120 16.25 10.23 10.20
N ILE A 121 15.14 10.51 9.54
CA ILE A 121 14.14 11.45 10.06
C ILE A 121 13.40 10.85 11.27
N LEU A 122 12.99 9.57 11.16
CA LEU A 122 12.21 8.92 12.19
C LEU A 122 12.99 8.71 13.49
N LEU A 123 14.24 8.26 13.40
CA LEU A 123 15.07 8.02 14.57
C LEU A 123 15.45 9.32 15.28
N ASP A 124 15.77 10.38 14.52
CA ASP A 124 16.02 11.70 15.11
C ASP A 124 14.77 12.24 15.84
N TYR A 125 13.59 12.06 15.27
CA TYR A 125 12.33 12.44 15.89
C TYR A 125 12.04 11.64 17.16
N VAL A 126 12.15 10.30 17.11
CA VAL A 126 11.81 9.41 18.23
C VAL A 126 12.81 9.54 19.38
N ASN A 127 14.09 9.73 19.09
CA ASN A 127 15.13 9.93 20.11
C ASN A 127 14.87 11.15 21.02
N ARG A 128 14.08 12.12 20.54
CA ARG A 128 13.69 13.34 21.28
C ARG A 128 12.34 13.24 21.98
N ARG A 129 11.63 12.09 21.87
CA ARG A 129 10.25 11.93 22.33
C ARG A 129 10.12 10.77 23.31
N GLU A 130 10.05 11.08 24.60
CA GLU A 130 9.88 10.08 25.67
C GLU A 130 8.45 9.51 25.73
N ASP A 131 7.46 10.25 25.24
CA ASP A 131 6.04 9.90 25.24
C ASP A 131 5.64 8.94 24.09
N LEU A 132 6.60 8.60 23.21
CA LEU A 132 6.35 7.81 22.00
C LEU A 132 7.24 6.56 21.98
N ARG A 133 6.64 5.40 21.68
CA ARG A 133 7.36 4.18 21.33
C ARG A 133 7.40 3.99 19.82
N LEU A 134 8.46 3.37 19.33
CA LEU A 134 8.65 3.07 17.91
C LEU A 134 8.70 1.57 17.66
N VAL A 135 7.88 1.09 16.72
CA VAL A 135 8.12 -0.19 16.03
C VAL A 135 8.63 0.14 14.64
N ILE A 136 9.84 -0.26 14.31
CA ILE A 136 10.46 0.00 13.01
C ILE A 136 10.71 -1.32 12.27
N ALA A 137 10.17 -1.42 11.05
CA ALA A 137 10.34 -2.56 10.16
C ALA A 137 11.02 -2.11 8.86
N PRO A 138 12.35 -2.20 8.77
CA PRO A 138 13.10 -1.76 7.60
C PRO A 138 12.77 -2.61 6.37
N HIS A 139 12.84 -1.99 5.19
CA HIS A 139 12.64 -2.71 3.93
C HIS A 139 13.74 -3.75 3.67
N VAL A 140 14.97 -3.44 4.07
CA VAL A 140 16.13 -4.32 3.95
C VAL A 140 16.50 -4.86 5.33
N VAL A 141 16.29 -6.17 5.53
CA VAL A 141 16.65 -6.86 6.77
C VAL A 141 18.00 -7.55 6.55
N SER A 142 19.08 -6.79 6.77
CA SER A 142 20.44 -7.32 6.78
C SER A 142 21.15 -7.00 8.09
N ALA A 143 22.07 -7.84 8.51
CA ALA A 143 22.78 -7.65 9.78
C ALA A 143 23.53 -6.31 9.85
N GLY A 144 24.07 -5.83 8.74
CA GLY A 144 24.76 -4.52 8.66
C GLY A 144 23.79 -3.37 8.84
N HIS A 145 22.65 -3.40 8.10
CA HIS A 145 21.64 -2.35 8.17
C HIS A 145 20.95 -2.28 9.54
N LEU A 146 20.64 -3.44 10.13
CA LEU A 146 20.07 -3.47 11.48
C LEU A 146 21.02 -2.86 12.52
N LYS A 147 22.33 -3.15 12.45
CA LYS A 147 23.33 -2.52 13.31
C LYS A 147 23.43 -1.01 13.09
N GLU A 148 23.29 -0.55 11.86
CA GLU A 148 23.26 0.88 11.55
C GLU A 148 22.07 1.56 12.22
N ILE A 149 20.86 0.98 12.12
CA ILE A 149 19.66 1.47 12.79
C ILE A 149 19.91 1.52 14.32
N GLU A 150 20.38 0.42 14.91
CA GLU A 150 20.67 0.33 16.34
C GLU A 150 21.65 1.40 16.81
N SER A 151 22.70 1.65 16.04
CA SER A 151 23.73 2.65 16.40
C SER A 151 23.23 4.09 16.47
N ARG A 152 22.10 4.38 15.80
CA ARG A 152 21.46 5.70 15.75
C ARG A 152 20.37 5.88 16.81
N ILE A 153 19.96 4.81 17.47
CA ILE A 153 18.96 4.86 18.54
C ILE A 153 19.67 5.17 19.87
N THR A 154 19.26 6.24 20.52
CA THR A 154 19.79 6.65 21.84
C THR A 154 18.95 6.12 23.00
N ARG A 155 17.78 5.54 22.69
CA ARG A 155 16.83 4.98 23.66
C ARG A 155 17.00 3.47 23.74
N ARG A 156 16.34 2.82 24.70
CA ARG A 156 16.41 1.36 24.86
C ARG A 156 15.75 0.67 23.66
N CYS A 157 16.50 -0.07 22.90
CA CYS A 157 16.00 -0.81 21.75
C CYS A 157 16.25 -2.30 21.89
N VAL A 158 15.43 -3.09 21.20
CA VAL A 158 15.54 -4.55 21.10
C VAL A 158 15.07 -5.01 19.72
N ARG A 159 15.67 -6.08 19.22
CA ARG A 159 15.18 -6.76 18.02
C ARG A 159 13.99 -7.66 18.36
N TYR A 160 13.07 -7.79 17.44
CA TYR A 160 11.89 -8.66 17.61
C TYR A 160 12.31 -10.13 17.90
N SER A 161 13.35 -10.63 17.23
CA SER A 161 13.87 -11.97 17.43
C SER A 161 14.53 -12.23 18.78
N GLU A 162 14.96 -11.17 19.47
CA GLU A 162 15.66 -11.23 20.76
C GLU A 162 14.74 -10.87 21.94
N ALA A 163 13.59 -10.26 21.65
CA ALA A 163 12.65 -9.82 22.68
C ALA A 163 11.79 -10.96 23.21
N THR A 164 11.43 -10.88 24.49
CA THR A 164 10.44 -11.75 25.12
C THR A 164 9.24 -10.95 25.62
N GLU A 165 8.10 -11.59 25.85
CA GLU A 165 6.92 -10.92 26.39
C GLU A 165 7.14 -10.30 27.76
N GLU A 166 8.02 -10.89 28.57
CA GLU A 166 8.36 -10.40 29.90
C GLU A 166 9.17 -9.11 29.86
N THR A 167 10.10 -8.99 28.91
CA THR A 167 11.09 -7.91 28.88
C THR A 167 10.76 -6.81 27.89
N VAL A 168 9.96 -7.09 26.83
CA VAL A 168 9.71 -6.14 25.74
C VAL A 168 9.07 -4.83 26.22
N GLY A 169 8.34 -4.87 27.32
CA GLY A 169 7.74 -3.68 27.94
C GLY A 169 8.76 -2.66 28.47
N ASP A 170 10.02 -3.05 28.66
CA ASP A 170 11.08 -2.18 29.17
C ASP A 170 11.80 -1.38 28.07
N TYR A 171 11.48 -1.67 26.80
CA TYR A 171 12.08 -1.02 25.65
C TYR A 171 11.22 0.07 25.05
N ASP A 172 11.85 1.01 24.39
CA ASP A 172 11.23 2.16 23.74
C ASP A 172 11.14 1.99 22.22
N VAL A 173 12.05 1.17 21.66
CA VAL A 173 12.12 0.89 20.24
C VAL A 173 12.20 -0.62 20.01
N LEU A 174 11.28 -1.11 19.20
CA LEU A 174 11.23 -2.50 18.73
C LEU A 174 11.61 -2.55 17.24
N ILE A 175 12.74 -3.18 16.93
CA ILE A 175 13.23 -3.35 15.56
C ILE A 175 12.74 -4.69 15.01
N VAL A 176 11.95 -4.67 13.96
CA VAL A 176 11.41 -5.89 13.33
C VAL A 176 12.42 -6.42 12.32
N ASP A 177 13.15 -7.42 12.73
CA ASP A 177 14.23 -8.07 11.99
C ASP A 177 13.78 -9.33 11.22
N SER A 178 12.50 -9.37 10.84
CA SER A 178 11.90 -10.48 10.10
C SER A 178 10.86 -10.00 9.10
N TYR A 179 10.66 -10.76 8.02
CA TYR A 179 9.65 -10.47 7.01
C TYR A 179 8.29 -11.08 7.37
N GLY A 180 7.21 -10.50 6.81
CA GLY A 180 5.86 -11.05 6.88
C GLY A 180 5.03 -10.65 8.11
N LEU A 181 5.60 -9.95 9.08
CA LEU A 181 4.90 -9.52 10.30
C LEU A 181 4.23 -8.15 10.18
N LEU A 182 4.75 -7.28 9.31
CA LEU A 182 4.40 -5.85 9.25
C LEU A 182 2.89 -5.59 9.13
N SER A 183 2.21 -6.32 8.26
CA SER A 183 0.74 -6.17 8.08
C SER A 183 -0.06 -6.48 9.36
N SER A 184 0.45 -7.37 10.22
CA SER A 184 -0.16 -7.70 11.51
C SER A 184 0.24 -6.69 12.60
N ILE A 185 1.42 -6.09 12.49
CA ILE A 185 1.97 -5.13 13.46
C ILE A 185 1.22 -3.80 13.41
N TYR A 186 0.80 -3.31 12.24
CA TYR A 186 0.11 -2.03 12.09
C TYR A 186 -1.11 -1.86 13.00
N ARG A 187 -1.78 -2.94 13.35
CA ARG A 187 -2.96 -2.91 14.24
C ARG A 187 -2.67 -2.45 15.67
N TYR A 188 -1.41 -2.51 16.10
CA TYR A 188 -0.96 -2.10 17.44
C TYR A 188 -0.43 -0.67 17.47
N GLY A 189 -0.32 -0.02 16.30
CA GLY A 189 0.12 1.36 16.19
C GLY A 189 -0.98 2.37 16.41
N SER A 190 -0.66 3.45 17.11
CA SER A 190 -1.49 4.66 17.17
C SER A 190 -1.33 5.50 15.90
N VAL A 191 -0.13 5.47 15.32
CA VAL A 191 0.22 6.14 14.07
C VAL A 191 0.99 5.15 13.19
N ALA A 192 0.66 5.11 11.90
CA ALA A 192 1.38 4.32 10.90
C ALA A 192 2.16 5.23 9.95
N TYR A 193 3.43 4.89 9.73
CA TYR A 193 4.28 5.48 8.71
C TYR A 193 4.65 4.43 7.67
N VAL A 194 4.54 4.78 6.41
CA VAL A 194 4.91 3.92 5.28
C VAL A 194 6.10 4.53 4.56
N GLY A 195 7.23 3.83 4.61
CA GLY A 195 8.49 4.28 4.05
C GLY A 195 8.56 4.24 2.52
N GLY A 196 9.68 4.70 1.99
CA GLY A 196 9.96 4.72 0.55
C GLY A 196 9.53 6.00 -0.18
N GLY A 197 9.06 7.02 0.56
CA GLY A 197 8.67 8.31 -0.02
C GLY A 197 9.84 9.19 -0.47
N PHE A 198 11.06 8.91 -0.02
CA PHE A 198 12.25 9.72 -0.30
C PHE A 198 13.17 9.02 -1.31
N GLY A 199 12.85 9.12 -2.61
CA GLY A 199 13.76 8.77 -3.71
C GLY A 199 13.60 7.37 -4.29
N VAL A 200 13.09 6.38 -3.57
CA VAL A 200 12.96 4.99 -4.07
C VAL A 200 11.56 4.71 -4.63
N GLY A 201 10.59 5.57 -4.34
CA GLY A 201 9.19 5.40 -4.70
C GLY A 201 8.37 4.72 -3.59
N ILE A 202 7.09 5.09 -3.51
CA ILE A 202 6.17 4.56 -2.49
C ILE A 202 5.91 3.09 -2.78
N HIS A 203 6.22 2.22 -1.84
CA HIS A 203 5.90 0.81 -1.91
C HIS A 203 4.45 0.55 -1.46
N ASN A 204 3.78 -0.40 -2.13
CA ASN A 204 2.48 -0.88 -1.66
C ASN A 204 2.66 -1.63 -0.33
N VAL A 205 1.84 -1.28 0.63
CA VAL A 205 1.73 -1.95 1.93
C VAL A 205 0.77 -3.13 1.82
#